data_d5e012803c07f175ea694ca715ca012a
#
_entry.id   d5e012803c07f175ea694ca715ca012a
#
_cell.length_a   1.000
_cell.length_b   1.000
_cell.length_c   1.000
_cell.angle_alpha   90.00
_cell.angle_beta   90.00
_cell.angle_gamma   90.00
#
_symmetry.space_group_name_H-M   'P 1'
#
loop_
_entity.id
_entity.type
_entity.pdbx_description
1 polymer ?
#
loop_
_entity_poly.entity_id
_entity_poly.type
_entity_poly.pdbx_seq_one_letter_code
_entity_poly.pdbx_strand_id
1 'polypeptide(L)'
;MIFFVRTAFGLILQSTTLSFSKKPNKDNLLSQYAIKKIGSFFNQQGYYPADASIEHIIPESNTPDITHSMGNLIMLEKKINDECKDLPYANKVALYENSNYAQVDKFLSQYPNFKKTDISKRTNFLAELYYNSILLPMFS
;
A
#
# COMPACT_ATOMS: atom_id res chain seq x y z
N MET A 1 20.67 -18.47 -1.98
CA MET A 1 20.79 -17.01 -1.71
C MET A 1 19.57 -16.22 -2.16
N ILE A 2 19.11 -16.37 -3.40
CA ILE A 2 17.91 -15.65 -3.91
C ILE A 2 16.65 -16.01 -3.11
N PHE A 3 16.43 -17.29 -2.82
CA PHE A 3 15.29 -17.75 -2.01
C PHE A 3 15.30 -17.15 -0.60
N PHE A 4 16.48 -17.10 0.04
CA PHE A 4 16.63 -16.52 1.38
C PHE A 4 16.31 -15.03 1.38
N VAL A 5 16.81 -14.27 0.40
CA VAL A 5 16.52 -12.83 0.26
C VAL A 5 15.01 -12.61 0.06
N ARG A 6 14.38 -13.42 -0.79
CA ARG A 6 12.94 -13.34 -1.02
C ARG A 6 12.14 -13.58 0.27
N THR A 7 12.50 -14.61 1.03
CA THR A 7 11.83 -14.94 2.29
C THR A 7 12.03 -13.84 3.32
N ALA A 8 13.26 -13.37 3.48
CA ALA A 8 13.58 -12.29 4.40
C ALA A 8 12.83 -11.00 4.04
N PHE A 9 12.80 -10.62 2.77
CA PHE A 9 12.08 -9.45 2.29
C PHE A 9 10.56 -9.60 2.48
N GLY A 10 10.01 -10.77 2.18
CA GLY A 10 8.59 -11.08 2.42
C GLY A 10 8.24 -10.97 3.89
N LEU A 11 9.07 -11.49 4.79
CA LEU A 11 8.90 -11.36 6.24
C LEU A 11 8.96 -9.90 6.70
N ILE A 12 9.87 -9.09 6.14
CA ILE A 12 9.95 -7.65 6.44
C ILE A 12 8.66 -6.95 6.04
N LEU A 13 8.15 -7.18 4.83
CA LEU A 13 6.89 -6.57 4.36
C LEU A 13 5.65 -7.06 5.13
N GLN A 14 5.70 -8.25 5.68
CA GLN A 14 4.62 -8.83 6.50
C GLN A 14 4.73 -8.42 7.97
N SER A 15 5.90 -8.00 8.40
CA SER A 15 6.14 -7.66 9.80
C SER A 15 5.51 -6.31 10.16
N THR A 16 5.24 -6.11 11.45
CA THR A 16 4.79 -4.83 12.00
C THR A 16 5.84 -3.72 11.87
N THR A 17 7.08 -4.04 11.51
CA THR A 17 8.15 -3.07 11.29
C THR A 17 7.96 -2.27 10.00
N LEU A 18 7.25 -2.80 8.99
CA LEU A 18 6.84 -2.06 7.80
C LEU A 18 5.37 -1.65 7.92
N SER A 19 5.12 -0.72 8.79
CA SER A 19 3.82 -0.13 9.02
C SER A 19 3.82 1.36 8.74
N PHE A 20 2.66 1.92 8.50
CA PHE A 20 2.46 3.36 8.37
C PHE A 20 1.31 3.80 9.26
N SER A 21 1.57 4.79 10.10
CA SER A 21 0.59 5.46 10.93
C SER A 21 0.58 6.95 10.64
N LYS A 22 -0.58 7.59 10.74
CA LYS A 22 -0.71 9.05 10.65
C LYS A 22 0.07 9.76 11.77
N LYS A 23 0.33 9.06 12.88
CA LYS A 23 1.23 9.57 13.93
C LYS A 23 2.70 9.38 13.49
N PRO A 24 3.58 10.34 13.77
CA PRO A 24 5.00 10.20 13.44
C PRO A 24 5.60 8.91 14.01
N ASN A 25 6.23 8.14 13.13
CA ASN A 25 6.83 6.86 13.45
C ASN A 25 8.09 6.67 12.59
N LYS A 26 9.16 6.09 13.17
CA LYS A 26 10.42 5.84 12.46
C LYS A 26 10.25 4.91 11.23
N ASP A 27 9.26 4.03 11.27
CA ASP A 27 9.01 3.06 10.19
C ASP A 27 8.26 3.70 9.01
N ASN A 28 7.67 4.88 9.19
CA ASN A 28 6.88 5.55 8.15
C ASN A 28 7.70 5.85 6.89
N LEU A 29 8.96 6.24 7.04
CA LEU A 29 9.81 6.58 5.88
C LEU A 29 10.03 5.36 4.97
N LEU A 30 10.33 4.20 5.56
CA LEU A 30 10.55 2.96 4.81
C LEU A 30 9.25 2.48 4.16
N SER A 31 8.16 2.55 4.88
CA SER A 31 6.83 2.20 4.37
C SER A 31 6.40 3.12 3.23
N GLN A 32 6.64 4.41 3.35
CA GLN A 32 6.40 5.38 2.25
C GLN A 32 7.22 5.03 1.02
N TYR A 33 8.50 4.72 1.19
CA TYR A 33 9.34 4.33 0.07
C TYR A 33 8.81 3.08 -0.63
N ALA A 34 8.50 2.04 0.12
CA ALA A 34 8.01 0.78 -0.42
C ALA A 34 6.68 0.95 -1.16
N ILE A 35 5.72 1.64 -0.56
CA ILE A 35 4.40 1.82 -1.18
C ILE A 35 4.47 2.71 -2.44
N LYS A 36 5.32 3.72 -2.45
CA LYS A 36 5.57 4.57 -3.63
C LYS A 36 6.19 3.76 -4.76
N LYS A 37 7.17 2.90 -4.47
CA LYS A 37 7.79 2.04 -5.47
C LYS A 37 6.80 1.04 -6.07
N ILE A 38 5.97 0.42 -5.24
CA ILE A 38 4.92 -0.48 -5.68
C ILE A 38 3.90 0.26 -6.56
N GLY A 39 3.46 1.43 -6.13
CA GLY A 39 2.54 2.25 -6.90
C GLY A 39 3.13 2.69 -8.24
N SER A 40 4.39 3.09 -8.27
CA SER A 40 5.09 3.48 -9.50
C SER A 40 5.18 2.33 -10.51
N PHE A 41 5.20 1.09 -10.05
CA PHE A 41 5.17 -0.07 -10.94
C PHE A 41 3.86 -0.12 -11.76
N PHE A 42 2.74 0.28 -11.18
CA PHE A 42 1.46 0.34 -11.87
C PHE A 42 1.28 1.64 -12.66
N ASN A 43 1.98 2.69 -12.28
CA ASN A 43 1.88 4.00 -12.89
C ASN A 43 2.95 4.15 -13.98
N GLN A 44 2.54 4.23 -15.25
CA GLN A 44 3.43 4.31 -16.40
C GLN A 44 4.36 5.55 -16.38
N GLN A 45 4.03 6.56 -15.60
CA GLN A 45 4.87 7.77 -15.45
C GLN A 45 6.04 7.59 -14.49
N GLY A 46 6.08 6.50 -13.73
CA GLY A 46 7.20 6.14 -12.88
C GLY A 46 7.38 6.96 -11.59
N TYR A 47 6.56 7.98 -11.35
CA TYR A 47 6.60 8.80 -10.14
C TYR A 47 5.20 9.30 -9.76
N TYR A 48 5.06 9.67 -8.50
CA TYR A 48 3.85 10.33 -8.01
C TYR A 48 4.05 11.84 -7.89
N PRO A 49 2.99 12.63 -8.10
CA PRO A 49 3.01 14.06 -7.80
C PRO A 49 3.35 14.34 -6.34
N ALA A 50 3.82 15.56 -6.06
CA ALA A 50 4.18 15.98 -4.70
C ALA A 50 3.00 15.94 -3.71
N ASP A 51 1.77 16.06 -4.21
CA ASP A 51 0.54 16.01 -3.43
C ASP A 51 -0.02 14.59 -3.23
N ALA A 52 0.67 13.58 -3.74
CA ALA A 52 0.29 12.19 -3.47
C ALA A 52 0.46 11.86 -1.98
N SER A 53 -0.48 11.11 -1.44
CA SER A 53 -0.50 10.73 -0.04
C SER A 53 -0.76 9.23 0.13
N ILE A 54 -0.45 8.71 1.32
CA ILE A 54 -0.75 7.32 1.67
C ILE A 54 -2.10 7.27 2.35
N GLU A 55 -2.97 6.44 1.80
CA GLU A 55 -4.31 6.17 2.31
C GLU A 55 -4.35 4.82 3.04
N HIS A 56 -5.03 4.80 4.19
CA HIS A 56 -5.43 3.56 4.86
C HIS A 56 -6.79 3.11 4.32
N ILE A 57 -6.82 2.00 3.59
CA ILE A 57 -8.03 1.49 2.92
C ILE A 57 -9.13 1.18 3.95
N ILE A 58 -8.79 0.37 4.96
CA ILE A 58 -9.56 0.25 6.19
C ILE A 58 -9.04 1.32 7.15
N PRO A 59 -9.92 2.08 7.82
CA PRO A 59 -9.48 3.14 8.72
C PRO A 59 -8.44 2.68 9.74
N GLU A 60 -7.44 3.54 9.97
CA GLU A 60 -6.36 3.26 10.91
C GLU A 60 -6.91 3.05 12.33
N SER A 61 -6.48 1.97 12.97
CA SER A 61 -6.79 1.69 14.37
C SER A 61 -6.02 2.63 15.31
N ASN A 62 -6.60 2.95 16.47
CA ASN A 62 -5.93 3.74 17.50
C ASN A 62 -4.76 3.00 18.16
N THR A 63 -4.74 1.68 18.07
CA THR A 63 -3.66 0.82 18.58
C THR A 63 -3.00 0.11 17.42
N PRO A 64 -1.67 -0.12 17.46
CA PRO A 64 -0.98 -0.85 16.40
C PRO A 64 -1.64 -2.20 16.16
N ASP A 65 -2.11 -2.42 14.92
CA ASP A 65 -2.69 -3.68 14.47
C ASP A 65 -2.48 -3.85 12.97
N ILE A 66 -3.16 -4.81 12.37
CA ILE A 66 -3.03 -5.12 10.95
C ILE A 66 -3.41 -3.95 10.02
N THR A 67 -4.20 -2.99 10.49
CA THR A 67 -4.57 -1.80 9.68
C THR A 67 -3.39 -0.89 9.37
N HIS A 68 -2.27 -1.03 10.09
CA HIS A 68 -1.02 -0.32 9.80
C HIS A 68 -0.15 -1.05 8.76
N SER A 69 -0.49 -2.28 8.39
CA SER A 69 0.31 -3.11 7.49
C SER A 69 0.26 -2.62 6.05
N MET A 70 1.29 -2.91 5.29
CA MET A 70 1.43 -2.52 3.88
C MET A 70 0.23 -2.93 3.02
N GLY A 71 -0.38 -4.09 3.32
CA GLY A 71 -1.56 -4.56 2.59
C GLY A 71 -2.80 -3.67 2.72
N ASN A 72 -2.81 -2.79 3.73
CA ASN A 72 -3.88 -1.81 3.94
C ASN A 72 -3.57 -0.42 3.37
N LEU A 73 -2.44 -0.26 2.69
CA LEU A 73 -1.97 1.05 2.21
C LEU A 73 -2.07 1.14 0.70
N ILE A 74 -2.41 2.33 0.22
CA ILE A 74 -2.41 2.65 -1.20
C ILE A 74 -2.08 4.13 -1.39
N MET A 75 -1.41 4.45 -2.52
CA MET A 75 -1.20 5.85 -2.89
C MET A 75 -2.50 6.44 -3.44
N LEU A 76 -2.80 7.64 -3.01
CA LEU A 76 -4.01 8.36 -3.40
C LEU A 76 -3.71 9.85 -3.52
N GLU A 77 -4.42 10.54 -4.38
CA GLU A 77 -4.39 12.00 -4.43
C GLU A 77 -4.81 12.57 -3.07
N LYS A 78 -4.06 13.55 -2.58
CA LYS A 78 -4.30 14.13 -1.26
C LYS A 78 -5.74 14.62 -1.09
N LYS A 79 -6.31 15.25 -2.13
CA LYS A 79 -7.69 15.74 -2.08
C LYS A 79 -8.68 14.61 -1.82
N ILE A 80 -8.55 13.49 -2.55
CA ILE A 80 -9.44 12.33 -2.38
C ILE A 80 -9.23 11.69 -1.00
N ASN A 81 -7.98 11.56 -0.56
CA ASN A 81 -7.65 11.03 0.76
C ASN A 81 -8.26 11.89 1.88
N ASP A 82 -8.17 13.20 1.76
CA ASP A 82 -8.77 14.15 2.73
C ASP A 82 -10.31 14.00 2.79
N GLU A 83 -10.96 13.62 1.70
CA GLU A 83 -12.41 13.33 1.67
C GLU A 83 -12.73 11.96 2.27
N CYS A 84 -11.83 10.98 2.11
CA CYS A 84 -12.02 9.63 2.65
C CYS A 84 -12.05 9.58 4.18
N LYS A 85 -11.17 10.34 4.84
CA LYS A 85 -11.08 10.35 6.32
C LYS A 85 -11.13 8.94 6.92
N ASP A 86 -11.99 8.73 7.89
CA ASP A 86 -12.21 7.44 8.56
C ASP A 86 -13.48 6.74 8.07
N LEU A 87 -13.90 7.00 6.82
CA LEU A 87 -15.05 6.33 6.24
C LEU A 87 -14.81 4.81 6.10
N PRO A 88 -15.85 3.99 6.27
CA PRO A 88 -15.78 2.58 5.91
C PRO A 88 -15.44 2.40 4.42
N TYR A 89 -14.77 1.30 4.07
CA TYR A 89 -14.36 1.04 2.68
C TYR A 89 -15.50 1.17 1.68
N ALA A 90 -16.69 0.64 2.00
CA ALA A 90 -17.85 0.73 1.11
C ALA A 90 -18.20 2.17 0.71
N ASN A 91 -17.95 3.13 1.60
CA ASN A 91 -18.18 4.56 1.33
C ASN A 91 -17.00 5.23 0.62
N LYS A 92 -15.81 4.62 0.67
CA LYS A 92 -14.61 5.13 -0.03
C LYS A 92 -14.59 4.75 -1.51
N VAL A 93 -15.26 3.68 -1.91
CA VAL A 93 -15.22 3.17 -3.30
C VAL A 93 -15.57 4.26 -4.31
N ALA A 94 -16.67 4.97 -4.09
CA ALA A 94 -17.09 6.05 -4.99
C ALA A 94 -16.08 7.21 -5.06
N LEU A 95 -15.35 7.46 -3.97
CA LEU A 95 -14.27 8.46 -3.96
C LEU A 95 -13.06 7.95 -4.73
N TYR A 96 -12.68 6.69 -4.55
CA TYR A 96 -11.56 6.06 -5.25
C TYR A 96 -11.76 6.01 -6.76
N GLU A 97 -12.99 5.88 -7.22
CA GLU A 97 -13.32 5.92 -8.65
C GLU A 97 -12.93 7.24 -9.33
N ASN A 98 -12.73 8.32 -8.57
CA ASN A 98 -12.24 9.60 -9.07
C ASN A 98 -10.71 9.68 -9.15
N SER A 99 -9.98 8.67 -8.69
CA SER A 99 -8.52 8.66 -8.77
C SER A 99 -8.04 8.46 -10.20
N ASN A 100 -6.96 9.14 -10.55
CA ASN A 100 -6.24 8.94 -11.81
C ASN A 100 -5.06 7.96 -11.67
N TYR A 101 -4.86 7.38 -10.48
CA TYR A 101 -3.76 6.46 -10.26
C TYR A 101 -4.13 5.04 -10.71
N ALA A 102 -3.33 4.48 -11.60
CA ALA A 102 -3.55 3.13 -12.14
C ALA A 102 -3.62 2.05 -11.06
N GLN A 103 -2.87 2.22 -9.97
CA GLN A 103 -2.92 1.29 -8.84
C GLN A 103 -4.30 1.26 -8.17
N VAL A 104 -4.95 2.42 -8.07
CA VAL A 104 -6.29 2.52 -7.44
C VAL A 104 -7.34 1.83 -8.32
N ASP A 105 -7.30 2.08 -9.61
CA ASP A 105 -8.21 1.42 -10.57
C ASP A 105 -8.06 -0.10 -10.52
N LYS A 106 -6.82 -0.58 -10.54
CA LYS A 106 -6.53 -2.01 -10.43
C LYS A 106 -6.98 -2.59 -9.08
N PHE A 107 -6.77 -1.85 -8.00
CA PHE A 107 -7.24 -2.25 -6.67
C PHE A 107 -8.76 -2.40 -6.61
N LEU A 108 -9.51 -1.44 -7.13
CA LEU A 108 -10.98 -1.50 -7.18
C LEU A 108 -11.48 -2.72 -7.95
N SER A 109 -10.82 -3.07 -9.06
CA SER A 109 -11.14 -4.25 -9.85
C SER A 109 -10.90 -5.55 -9.09
N GLN A 110 -9.83 -5.62 -8.30
CA GLN A 110 -9.44 -6.82 -7.54
C GLN A 110 -10.22 -6.98 -6.24
N TYR A 111 -10.60 -5.88 -5.60
CA TYR A 111 -11.19 -5.85 -4.27
C TYR A 111 -12.48 -5.02 -4.22
N PRO A 112 -13.56 -5.47 -4.88
CA PRO A 112 -14.84 -4.75 -4.81
C PRO A 112 -15.40 -4.67 -3.38
N ASN A 113 -15.00 -5.60 -2.50
CA ASN A 113 -15.44 -5.68 -1.10
C ASN A 113 -14.23 -5.96 -0.18
N PHE A 114 -13.28 -5.03 -0.13
CA PHE A 114 -12.08 -5.18 0.69
C PHE A 114 -12.42 -5.22 2.20
N LYS A 115 -11.86 -6.19 2.88
CA LYS A 115 -12.09 -6.43 4.32
C LYS A 115 -10.76 -6.51 5.07
N LYS A 116 -10.81 -6.35 6.38
CA LYS A 116 -9.65 -6.50 7.26
C LYS A 116 -8.94 -7.85 7.07
N THR A 117 -9.71 -8.91 6.79
CA THR A 117 -9.19 -10.25 6.49
C THR A 117 -8.40 -10.34 5.17
N ASP A 118 -8.56 -9.38 4.27
CA ASP A 118 -7.83 -9.34 2.99
C ASP A 118 -6.44 -8.71 3.12
N ILE A 119 -6.18 -8.00 4.21
CA ILE A 119 -4.93 -7.23 4.39
C ILE A 119 -3.70 -8.14 4.32
N SER A 120 -3.71 -9.28 5.02
CA SER A 120 -2.58 -10.22 5.01
C SER A 120 -2.31 -10.79 3.62
N LYS A 121 -3.35 -11.17 2.90
CA LYS A 121 -3.21 -11.67 1.51
C LYS A 121 -2.65 -10.61 0.58
N ARG A 122 -3.14 -9.38 0.70
CA ARG A 122 -2.63 -8.28 -0.11
C ARG A 122 -1.19 -7.92 0.27
N THR A 123 -0.83 -7.98 1.55
CA THR A 123 0.57 -7.80 1.99
C THR A 123 1.48 -8.81 1.32
N ASN A 124 1.11 -10.08 1.29
CA ASN A 124 1.87 -11.13 0.61
C ASN A 124 1.98 -10.88 -0.90
N PHE A 125 0.89 -10.49 -1.53
CA PHE A 125 0.88 -10.14 -2.95
C PHE A 125 1.82 -8.97 -3.26
N LEU A 126 1.79 -7.91 -2.46
CA LEU A 126 2.66 -6.75 -2.64
C LEU A 126 4.14 -7.11 -2.41
N ALA A 127 4.44 -7.99 -1.46
CA ALA A 127 5.79 -8.48 -1.22
C ALA A 127 6.33 -9.27 -2.42
N GLU A 128 5.54 -10.16 -2.98
CA GLU A 128 5.87 -10.93 -4.18
C GLU A 128 6.10 -10.01 -5.40
N LEU A 129 5.20 -9.05 -5.59
CA LEU A 129 5.29 -8.08 -6.67
C LEU A 129 6.58 -7.25 -6.56
N TYR A 130 6.87 -6.74 -5.39
CA TYR A 130 8.07 -5.94 -5.15
C TYR A 130 9.32 -6.76 -5.42
N TYR A 131 9.39 -7.97 -4.88
CA TYR A 131 10.54 -8.85 -5.08
C TYR A 131 10.77 -9.17 -6.55
N ASN A 132 9.74 -9.66 -7.24
CA ASN A 132 9.88 -10.18 -8.59
C ASN A 132 10.01 -9.07 -9.65
N SER A 133 9.31 -7.96 -9.47
CA SER A 133 9.17 -6.93 -10.52
C SER A 133 9.99 -5.67 -10.26
N ILE A 134 10.42 -5.44 -9.04
CA ILE A 134 11.18 -4.24 -8.67
C ILE A 134 12.57 -4.61 -8.20
N LEU A 135 12.68 -5.46 -7.18
CA LEU A 135 13.97 -5.77 -6.56
C LEU A 135 14.83 -6.69 -7.44
N LEU A 136 14.29 -7.84 -7.88
CA LEU A 136 15.05 -8.83 -8.63
C LEU A 136 15.64 -8.28 -9.95
N PRO A 137 14.92 -7.48 -10.76
CA PRO A 137 15.48 -6.89 -11.97
C PRO A 137 16.68 -5.97 -11.72
N MET A 138 16.82 -5.39 -10.51
CA MET A 138 17.95 -4.53 -10.16
C MET A 138 19.27 -5.31 -10.03
N PHE A 139 19.21 -6.63 -9.91
CA PHE A 139 20.37 -7.51 -9.75
C PHE A 139 20.64 -8.41 -10.97
N SER A 140 19.93 -8.17 -12.06
CA SER A 140 20.08 -8.95 -13.29
C SER A 140 20.82 -8.21 -14.38
#